data_a0dbcb11df7ec96e05f462fd9e5a03a3
#
_entry.id   a0dbcb11df7ec96e05f462fd9e5a03a3
#
_cell.length_a   1.000
_cell.length_b   1.000
_cell.length_c   1.000
_cell.angle_alpha   90.00
_cell.angle_beta   90.00
_cell.angle_gamma   90.00
#
_symmetry.space_group_name_H-M   'P 1'
#
loop_
_entity.id
_entity.type
_entity.pdbx_description
1 polymer ?
#
loop_
_entity_poly.entity_id
_entity_poly.type
_entity_poly.pdbx_seq_one_letter_code
_entity_poly.pdbx_strand_id
1 'polypeptide(L)'
;SKAMSPEIVEDMIEENQLTSEYSKLMAGLEFEFRGEKLSRAALAAYFKDDDRETRKEAYTVFGHGMNAVAPQLDDIFDRMVKVRTRMAKKMGYDSFTQLGYYRMNRVCYGQKEVETFRRNVLEAITPAVARMRTENAKKLGLDTYMFYDDGVIIPGGDPKPMGGKEEIFAAAREMYHQMSEESGKFIDMMLENEAFAVDPRKNKWGGGYCTEIPQYKQPFI
;
A
#
# COMPACT_ATOMS: atom_id res chain seq x y z
N SER A 1 -22.25 19.24 -8.92
CA SER A 1 -20.93 19.15 -8.27
C SER A 1 -19.83 19.03 -9.33
N LYS A 2 -18.61 19.52 -9.05
CA LYS A 2 -17.46 19.37 -9.97
C LYS A 2 -16.94 17.93 -10.06
N ALA A 3 -17.27 17.10 -9.08
CA ALA A 3 -16.76 15.73 -8.96
C ALA A 3 -17.81 14.65 -9.32
N MET A 4 -19.08 15.02 -9.46
CA MET A 4 -20.19 14.11 -9.59
C MET A 4 -21.33 14.72 -10.42
N SER A 5 -21.89 13.91 -11.34
CA SER A 5 -23.12 14.19 -12.09
C SER A 5 -23.94 12.91 -12.20
N PRO A 6 -25.29 12.98 -12.26
CA PRO A 6 -26.11 11.79 -12.56
C PRO A 6 -25.72 11.07 -13.86
N GLU A 7 -25.19 11.81 -14.84
CA GLU A 7 -24.81 11.28 -16.16
C GLU A 7 -23.65 10.28 -16.12
N ILE A 8 -22.84 10.28 -15.04
CA ILE A 8 -21.68 9.39 -14.89
C ILE A 8 -21.93 8.23 -13.91
N VAL A 9 -23.12 8.07 -13.37
CA VAL A 9 -23.43 7.04 -12.36
C VAL A 9 -23.16 5.62 -12.89
N GLU A 10 -23.57 5.33 -14.12
CA GLU A 10 -23.32 4.02 -14.74
C GLU A 10 -21.82 3.77 -14.95
N ASP A 11 -21.07 4.80 -15.36
CA ASP A 11 -19.63 4.71 -15.51
C ASP A 11 -18.92 4.50 -14.17
N MET A 12 -19.44 5.11 -13.09
CA MET A 12 -18.91 4.89 -11.73
C MET A 12 -19.18 3.44 -11.25
N ILE A 13 -20.29 2.85 -11.62
CA ILE A 13 -20.58 1.44 -11.34
C ILE A 13 -19.56 0.55 -12.07
N GLU A 14 -19.31 0.81 -13.35
CA GLU A 14 -18.28 0.09 -14.12
C GLU A 14 -16.87 0.29 -13.53
N GLU A 15 -16.49 1.51 -13.15
CA GLU A 15 -15.24 1.80 -12.47
C GLU A 15 -15.07 1.00 -11.16
N ASN A 16 -16.14 0.92 -10.35
CA ASN A 16 -16.13 0.14 -9.11
C ASN A 16 -16.00 -1.37 -9.36
N GLN A 17 -16.62 -1.88 -10.43
CA GLN A 17 -16.48 -3.29 -10.85
C GLN A 17 -15.02 -3.58 -11.23
N LEU A 18 -14.39 -2.70 -12.02
CA LEU A 18 -12.98 -2.83 -12.41
C LEU A 18 -12.03 -2.76 -11.19
N THR A 19 -12.32 -1.88 -10.24
CA THR A 19 -11.57 -1.80 -8.98
C THR A 19 -11.69 -3.10 -8.18
N SER A 20 -12.88 -3.68 -8.15
CA SER A 20 -13.13 -4.97 -7.48
C SER A 20 -12.43 -6.13 -8.19
N GLU A 21 -12.44 -6.13 -9.54
CA GLU A 21 -11.72 -7.11 -10.36
C GLU A 21 -10.22 -7.06 -10.09
N TYR A 22 -9.62 -5.88 -10.10
CA TYR A 22 -8.22 -5.67 -9.72
C TYR A 22 -7.91 -6.17 -8.30
N SER A 23 -8.75 -5.80 -7.34
CA SER A 23 -8.54 -6.17 -5.93
C SER A 23 -8.61 -7.70 -5.72
N LYS A 24 -9.55 -8.37 -6.39
CA LYS A 24 -9.68 -9.84 -6.36
C LYS A 24 -8.48 -10.52 -7.01
N LEU A 25 -8.05 -10.03 -8.19
CA LEU A 25 -6.86 -10.56 -8.86
C LEU A 25 -5.64 -10.47 -7.95
N MET A 26 -5.37 -9.29 -7.39
CA MET A 26 -4.20 -9.06 -6.53
C MET A 26 -4.25 -9.84 -5.21
N ALA A 27 -5.42 -9.94 -4.59
CA ALA A 27 -5.60 -10.70 -3.34
C ALA A 27 -5.53 -12.22 -3.54
N GLY A 28 -5.83 -12.69 -4.75
CA GLY A 28 -5.79 -14.11 -5.11
C GLY A 28 -4.41 -14.60 -5.55
N LEU A 29 -3.40 -13.73 -5.69
CA LEU A 29 -2.06 -14.14 -6.11
C LEU A 29 -1.39 -15.02 -5.07
N GLU A 30 -0.86 -16.14 -5.54
CA GLU A 30 -0.03 -17.06 -4.77
C GLU A 30 1.34 -17.17 -5.45
N PHE A 31 2.39 -17.21 -4.64
CA PHE A 31 3.77 -17.25 -5.06
C PHE A 31 4.42 -18.53 -4.54
N GLU A 32 5.01 -19.32 -5.42
CA GLU A 32 5.75 -20.50 -5.00
C GLU A 32 7.18 -20.09 -4.63
N PHE A 33 7.50 -20.19 -3.34
CA PHE A 33 8.79 -19.82 -2.80
C PHE A 33 9.32 -20.92 -1.88
N ARG A 34 10.46 -21.51 -2.25
CA ARG A 34 11.12 -22.59 -1.48
C ARG A 34 10.22 -23.78 -1.13
N GLY A 35 9.33 -24.14 -2.07
CA GLY A 35 8.41 -25.29 -1.91
C GLY A 35 7.11 -24.98 -1.19
N GLU A 36 6.89 -23.72 -0.79
CA GLU A 36 5.65 -23.25 -0.15
C GLU A 36 4.89 -22.29 -1.05
N LYS A 37 3.56 -22.34 -0.98
CA LYS A 37 2.69 -21.35 -1.62
C LYS A 37 2.38 -20.22 -0.66
N LEU A 38 2.90 -19.06 -0.96
CA LEU A 38 2.79 -17.86 -0.11
C LEU A 38 1.84 -16.84 -0.72
N SER A 39 1.08 -16.16 0.12
CA SER A 39 0.41 -14.92 -0.25
C SER A 39 1.45 -13.81 -0.46
N ARG A 40 1.04 -12.71 -1.13
CA ARG A 40 1.92 -11.53 -1.29
C ARG A 40 2.44 -11.00 0.06
N ALA A 41 1.59 -10.97 1.09
CA ALA A 41 1.98 -10.49 2.42
C ALA A 41 3.02 -11.41 3.08
N ALA A 42 2.85 -12.73 2.96
CA ALA A 42 3.81 -13.71 3.49
C ALA A 42 5.16 -13.64 2.73
N LEU A 43 5.13 -13.52 1.40
CA LEU A 43 6.35 -13.36 0.60
C LEU A 43 7.09 -12.06 0.92
N ALA A 44 6.35 -10.97 1.23
CA ALA A 44 6.93 -9.67 1.54
C ALA A 44 7.80 -9.67 2.82
N ALA A 45 7.62 -10.63 3.72
CA ALA A 45 8.51 -10.80 4.87
C ALA A 45 9.95 -11.08 4.45
N TYR A 46 10.15 -11.82 3.36
CA TYR A 46 11.48 -12.14 2.81
C TYR A 46 12.14 -10.96 2.06
N PHE A 47 11.40 -9.91 1.73
CA PHE A 47 11.97 -8.69 1.13
C PHE A 47 12.87 -7.91 2.10
N LYS A 48 12.80 -8.24 3.38
CA LYS A 48 13.62 -7.65 4.44
C LYS A 48 14.51 -8.68 5.14
N ASP A 49 14.70 -9.84 4.55
CA ASP A 49 15.57 -10.87 5.08
C ASP A 49 17.01 -10.35 5.17
N ASP A 50 17.76 -10.78 6.20
CA ASP A 50 19.14 -10.36 6.41
C ASP A 50 20.05 -10.90 5.29
N ASP A 51 19.72 -12.09 4.74
CA ASP A 51 20.42 -12.67 3.60
C ASP A 51 20.01 -12.03 2.27
N ARG A 52 20.99 -11.47 1.58
CA ARG A 52 20.79 -10.75 0.31
C ARG A 52 20.24 -11.64 -0.82
N GLU A 53 20.72 -12.89 -0.91
CA GLU A 53 20.26 -13.80 -1.96
C GLU A 53 18.81 -14.24 -1.71
N THR A 54 18.41 -14.39 -0.47
CA THR A 54 16.99 -14.63 -0.10
C THR A 54 16.10 -13.47 -0.53
N ARG A 55 16.51 -12.20 -0.29
CA ARG A 55 15.76 -11.03 -0.77
C ARG A 55 15.62 -11.03 -2.29
N LYS A 56 16.74 -11.24 -3.00
CA LYS A 56 16.78 -11.29 -4.46
C LYS A 56 15.87 -12.39 -5.02
N GLU A 57 15.92 -13.59 -4.44
CA GLU A 57 15.07 -14.70 -4.82
C GLU A 57 13.58 -14.36 -4.63
N ALA A 58 13.21 -13.83 -3.46
CA ALA A 58 11.84 -13.42 -3.17
C ALA A 58 11.31 -12.36 -4.15
N TYR A 59 12.11 -11.34 -4.46
CA TYR A 59 11.75 -10.33 -5.47
C TYR A 59 11.65 -10.91 -6.88
N THR A 60 12.49 -11.90 -7.21
CA THR A 60 12.43 -12.58 -8.50
C THR A 60 11.13 -13.37 -8.64
N VAL A 61 10.78 -14.13 -7.62
CA VAL A 61 9.52 -14.89 -7.57
C VAL A 61 8.31 -13.95 -7.65
N PHE A 62 8.35 -12.85 -6.92
CA PHE A 62 7.31 -11.81 -7.00
C PHE A 62 7.18 -11.25 -8.43
N GLY A 63 8.30 -10.90 -9.06
CA GLY A 63 8.33 -10.37 -10.42
C GLY A 63 7.76 -11.36 -11.44
N HIS A 64 8.10 -12.64 -11.34
CA HIS A 64 7.55 -13.69 -12.20
C HIS A 64 6.04 -13.86 -12.00
N GLY A 65 5.56 -13.87 -10.74
CA GLY A 65 4.13 -13.94 -10.45
C GLY A 65 3.35 -12.75 -10.99
N MET A 66 3.88 -11.53 -10.86
CA MET A 66 3.27 -10.33 -11.44
C MET A 66 3.25 -10.37 -12.97
N ASN A 67 4.34 -10.83 -13.59
CA ASN A 67 4.42 -10.93 -15.04
C ASN A 67 3.44 -11.97 -15.60
N ALA A 68 3.16 -13.03 -14.87
CA ALA A 68 2.18 -14.06 -15.27
C ALA A 68 0.75 -13.51 -15.39
N VAL A 69 0.41 -12.47 -14.63
CA VAL A 69 -0.92 -11.81 -14.66
C VAL A 69 -0.89 -10.45 -15.36
N ALA A 70 0.23 -10.05 -15.94
CA ALA A 70 0.37 -8.77 -16.63
C ALA A 70 -0.71 -8.54 -17.70
N PRO A 71 -1.09 -9.52 -18.57
CA PRO A 71 -2.14 -9.29 -19.55
C PRO A 71 -3.50 -8.96 -18.93
N GLN A 72 -3.85 -9.54 -17.77
CA GLN A 72 -5.09 -9.23 -17.06
C GLN A 72 -5.03 -7.84 -16.43
N LEU A 73 -3.88 -7.46 -15.86
CA LEU A 73 -3.67 -6.12 -15.31
C LEU A 73 -3.74 -5.05 -16.40
N ASP A 74 -3.16 -5.30 -17.56
CA ASP A 74 -3.18 -4.40 -18.72
C ASP A 74 -4.62 -4.21 -19.24
N ASP A 75 -5.42 -5.28 -19.35
CA ASP A 75 -6.82 -5.21 -19.74
C ASP A 75 -7.65 -4.38 -18.75
N ILE A 76 -7.51 -4.65 -17.44
CA ILE A 76 -8.20 -3.88 -16.40
C ILE A 76 -7.79 -2.40 -16.47
N PHE A 77 -6.51 -2.12 -16.65
CA PHE A 77 -5.99 -0.75 -16.74
C PHE A 77 -6.54 -0.03 -17.99
N ASP A 78 -6.54 -0.66 -19.15
CA ASP A 78 -7.08 -0.08 -20.37
C ASP A 78 -8.58 0.24 -20.26
N ARG A 79 -9.37 -0.69 -19.73
CA ARG A 79 -10.80 -0.47 -19.45
C ARG A 79 -11.01 0.65 -18.44
N MET A 80 -10.16 0.73 -17.38
CA MET A 80 -10.20 1.80 -16.40
C MET A 80 -9.91 3.18 -17.02
N VAL A 81 -8.93 3.28 -17.91
CA VAL A 81 -8.63 4.52 -18.65
C VAL A 81 -9.81 4.91 -19.54
N LYS A 82 -10.43 3.96 -20.23
CA LYS A 82 -11.57 4.20 -21.11
C LYS A 82 -12.79 4.71 -20.34
N VAL A 83 -13.19 4.06 -19.24
CA VAL A 83 -14.34 4.48 -18.43
C VAL A 83 -14.10 5.85 -17.81
N ARG A 84 -12.91 6.11 -17.28
CA ARG A 84 -12.55 7.41 -16.69
C ARG A 84 -12.53 8.54 -17.71
N THR A 85 -12.03 8.26 -18.92
CA THR A 85 -12.07 9.23 -20.02
C THR A 85 -13.50 9.56 -20.41
N ARG A 86 -14.37 8.55 -20.48
CA ARG A 86 -15.79 8.72 -20.80
C ARG A 86 -16.50 9.58 -19.73
N MET A 87 -16.26 9.31 -18.44
CA MET A 87 -16.79 10.14 -17.35
C MET A 87 -16.36 11.60 -17.47
N ALA A 88 -15.07 11.84 -17.73
CA ALA A 88 -14.56 13.19 -17.90
C ALA A 88 -15.27 13.93 -19.04
N LYS A 89 -15.44 13.28 -20.21
CA LYS A 89 -16.12 13.87 -21.36
C LYS A 89 -17.58 14.16 -21.09
N LYS A 90 -18.33 13.26 -20.43
CA LYS A 90 -19.73 13.49 -20.01
C LYS A 90 -19.87 14.71 -19.09
N MET A 91 -18.86 14.96 -18.25
CA MET A 91 -18.84 16.11 -17.35
C MET A 91 -18.26 17.40 -17.98
N GLY A 92 -17.92 17.38 -19.25
CA GLY A 92 -17.39 18.55 -19.98
C GLY A 92 -15.90 18.84 -19.73
N TYR A 93 -15.14 17.88 -19.21
CA TYR A 93 -13.69 18.02 -19.04
C TYR A 93 -12.92 17.48 -20.24
N ASP A 94 -11.79 18.13 -20.55
CA ASP A 94 -10.91 17.70 -21.65
C ASP A 94 -10.25 16.34 -21.37
N SER A 95 -9.91 16.07 -20.11
CA SER A 95 -9.33 14.81 -19.67
C SER A 95 -9.79 14.41 -18.27
N PHE A 96 -9.58 13.14 -17.90
CA PHE A 96 -9.85 12.67 -16.55
C PHE A 96 -8.98 13.35 -15.49
N THR A 97 -7.84 13.92 -15.84
CA THR A 97 -6.92 14.54 -14.87
C THR A 97 -7.64 15.59 -14.03
N GLN A 98 -8.41 16.49 -14.65
CA GLN A 98 -9.14 17.54 -13.93
C GLN A 98 -10.26 16.96 -13.05
N LEU A 99 -11.05 16.04 -13.57
CA LEU A 99 -12.07 15.33 -12.80
C LEU A 99 -11.45 14.57 -11.64
N GLY A 100 -10.31 13.89 -11.86
CA GLY A 100 -9.56 13.15 -10.84
C GLY A 100 -9.10 14.05 -9.70
N TYR A 101 -8.64 15.26 -9.98
CA TYR A 101 -8.30 16.25 -8.94
C TYR A 101 -9.50 16.55 -8.05
N TYR A 102 -10.66 16.84 -8.64
CA TYR A 102 -11.88 17.12 -7.87
C TYR A 102 -12.36 15.90 -7.07
N ARG A 103 -12.31 14.71 -7.64
CA ARG A 103 -12.69 13.46 -6.95
C ARG A 103 -11.75 13.12 -5.79
N MET A 104 -10.50 13.55 -5.84
CA MET A 104 -9.53 13.46 -4.73
C MET A 104 -9.58 14.63 -3.75
N ASN A 105 -10.62 15.49 -3.83
CA ASN A 105 -10.76 16.69 -3.00
C ASN A 105 -9.59 17.69 -3.12
N ARG A 106 -8.88 17.67 -4.25
CA ARG A 106 -7.79 18.61 -4.53
C ARG A 106 -8.36 19.90 -5.11
N VAL A 107 -8.92 20.74 -4.25
CA VAL A 107 -9.63 21.97 -4.65
C VAL A 107 -8.81 23.26 -4.41
N CYS A 108 -7.75 23.18 -3.59
CA CYS A 108 -6.90 24.32 -3.25
C CYS A 108 -5.66 24.46 -4.16
N TYR A 109 -5.36 23.45 -4.96
CA TYR A 109 -4.23 23.44 -5.89
C TYR A 109 -4.57 22.61 -7.13
N GLY A 110 -3.85 22.83 -8.22
CA GLY A 110 -4.07 22.17 -9.50
C GLY A 110 -2.80 21.52 -10.05
N GLN A 111 -2.82 21.20 -11.35
CA GLN A 111 -1.72 20.52 -12.05
C GLN A 111 -0.42 21.33 -11.99
N LYS A 112 -0.49 22.66 -12.10
CA LYS A 112 0.68 23.55 -12.12
C LYS A 112 1.45 23.50 -10.79
N GLU A 113 0.75 23.53 -9.66
CA GLU A 113 1.36 23.42 -8.34
C GLU A 113 1.98 22.03 -8.13
N VAL A 114 1.30 20.97 -8.57
CA VAL A 114 1.82 19.61 -8.51
C VAL A 114 3.03 19.42 -9.44
N GLU A 115 3.04 20.05 -10.61
CA GLU A 115 4.21 20.02 -11.51
C GLU A 115 5.42 20.70 -10.84
N THR A 116 5.22 21.83 -10.20
CA THR A 116 6.26 22.51 -9.42
C THR A 116 6.75 21.64 -8.27
N PHE A 117 5.84 20.99 -7.53
CA PHE A 117 6.21 20.05 -6.47
C PHE A 117 7.07 18.90 -7.01
N ARG A 118 6.65 18.25 -8.12
CA ARG A 118 7.41 17.15 -8.73
C ARG A 118 8.79 17.59 -9.20
N ARG A 119 8.91 18.79 -9.76
CA ARG A 119 10.21 19.35 -10.14
C ARG A 119 11.11 19.55 -8.93
N ASN A 120 10.59 20.12 -7.84
CA ASN A 120 11.34 20.29 -6.61
C ASN A 120 11.80 18.96 -6.01
N VAL A 121 10.96 17.91 -6.06
CA VAL A 121 11.34 16.55 -5.65
C VAL A 121 12.48 16.02 -6.53
N LEU A 122 12.38 16.18 -7.84
CA LEU A 122 13.41 15.73 -8.78
C LEU A 122 14.76 16.44 -8.55
N GLU A 123 14.72 17.75 -8.31
CA GLU A 123 15.92 18.58 -8.19
C GLU A 123 16.58 18.49 -6.80
N ALA A 124 15.78 18.36 -5.73
CA ALA A 124 16.29 18.40 -4.36
C ALA A 124 16.30 17.05 -3.66
N ILE A 125 15.18 16.30 -3.72
CA ILE A 125 15.03 15.06 -2.95
C ILE A 125 15.71 13.88 -3.63
N THR A 126 15.51 13.72 -4.95
CA THR A 126 16.10 12.60 -5.70
C THR A 126 17.63 12.52 -5.56
N PRO A 127 18.41 13.62 -5.68
CA PRO A 127 19.86 13.57 -5.44
C PRO A 127 20.24 13.26 -3.99
N ALA A 128 19.44 13.71 -3.01
CA ALA A 128 19.66 13.39 -1.60
C ALA A 128 19.47 11.88 -1.35
N VAL A 129 18.40 11.30 -1.86
CA VAL A 129 18.12 9.85 -1.75
C VAL A 129 19.21 9.04 -2.46
N ALA A 130 19.69 9.48 -3.64
CA ALA A 130 20.79 8.82 -4.35
C ALA A 130 22.06 8.78 -3.50
N ARG A 131 22.42 9.88 -2.82
CA ARG A 131 23.57 9.91 -1.87
C ARG A 131 23.37 8.94 -0.71
N MET A 132 22.17 8.95 -0.09
CA MET A 132 21.84 8.03 1.02
C MET A 132 21.97 6.57 0.60
N ARG A 133 21.49 6.19 -0.59
CA ARG A 133 21.66 4.83 -1.13
C ARG A 133 23.10 4.47 -1.38
N THR A 134 23.92 5.41 -1.89
CA THR A 134 25.36 5.20 -2.06
C THR A 134 26.06 4.96 -0.72
N GLU A 135 25.70 5.72 0.30
CA GLU A 135 26.24 5.53 1.65
C GLU A 135 25.79 4.20 2.26
N ASN A 136 24.53 3.82 2.07
CA ASN A 136 24.01 2.52 2.51
C ASN A 136 24.74 1.36 1.82
N ALA A 137 24.96 1.43 0.50
CA ALA A 137 25.75 0.44 -0.21
C ALA A 137 27.11 0.22 0.44
N LYS A 138 27.82 1.31 0.76
CA LYS A 138 29.13 1.25 1.45
C LYS A 138 29.04 0.61 2.83
N LYS A 139 28.02 0.99 3.64
CA LYS A 139 27.78 0.41 4.97
C LYS A 139 27.52 -1.09 4.91
N LEU A 140 26.78 -1.53 3.90
CA LEU A 140 26.41 -2.94 3.68
C LEU A 140 27.49 -3.73 2.93
N GLY A 141 28.62 -3.09 2.53
CA GLY A 141 29.70 -3.74 1.79
C GLY A 141 29.31 -4.17 0.37
N LEU A 142 28.38 -3.45 -0.27
CA LEU A 142 27.84 -3.77 -1.60
C LEU A 142 28.58 -2.99 -2.68
N ASP A 143 29.06 -3.68 -3.70
CA ASP A 143 29.61 -3.07 -4.91
C ASP A 143 28.52 -2.39 -5.77
N THR A 144 27.33 -2.99 -5.80
CA THR A 144 26.17 -2.48 -6.53
C THR A 144 24.93 -2.55 -5.64
N TYR A 145 24.27 -1.40 -5.47
CA TYR A 145 23.00 -1.31 -4.75
C TYR A 145 21.84 -1.59 -5.70
N MET A 146 21.06 -2.59 -5.38
CA MET A 146 19.91 -3.02 -6.17
C MET A 146 18.61 -2.69 -5.44
N PHE A 147 17.49 -2.68 -6.15
CA PHE A 147 16.18 -2.36 -5.56
C PHE A 147 15.78 -3.30 -4.41
N TYR A 148 16.26 -4.55 -4.39
CA TYR A 148 16.04 -5.49 -3.29
C TYR A 148 16.93 -5.23 -2.07
N ASP A 149 17.81 -4.24 -2.11
CA ASP A 149 18.62 -3.81 -0.97
C ASP A 149 17.96 -2.65 -0.19
N ASP A 150 16.92 -2.00 -0.74
CA ASP A 150 16.20 -0.90 -0.08
C ASP A 150 15.52 -1.31 1.25
N GLY A 151 15.28 -2.60 1.46
CA GLY A 151 14.64 -3.15 2.66
C GLY A 151 15.56 -3.29 3.88
N VAL A 152 16.89 -3.13 3.72
CA VAL A 152 17.88 -3.33 4.79
C VAL A 152 18.81 -2.11 4.87
N ILE A 153 18.92 -1.54 6.06
CA ILE A 153 19.71 -0.31 6.29
C ILE A 153 20.91 -0.58 7.22
N ILE A 154 20.76 -1.55 8.12
CA ILE A 154 21.76 -1.83 9.16
C ILE A 154 22.51 -3.13 8.83
N PRO A 155 23.85 -3.12 8.77
CA PRO A 155 24.62 -4.35 8.65
C PRO A 155 24.28 -5.33 9.78
N GLY A 156 23.96 -6.57 9.42
CA GLY A 156 23.55 -7.60 10.38
C GLY A 156 22.04 -7.63 10.70
N GLY A 157 21.26 -6.79 10.03
CA GLY A 157 19.80 -6.78 10.08
C GLY A 157 19.22 -5.56 10.79
N ASP A 158 18.02 -5.21 10.36
CA ASP A 158 17.27 -4.11 10.96
C ASP A 158 16.63 -4.55 12.29
N PRO A 159 16.30 -3.60 13.20
CA PRO A 159 15.61 -3.90 14.44
C PRO A 159 14.29 -4.66 14.17
N LYS A 160 14.05 -5.72 14.92
CA LYS A 160 12.84 -6.52 14.85
C LYS A 160 12.04 -6.34 16.14
N PRO A 161 10.69 -6.42 16.10
CA PRO A 161 9.88 -6.43 17.30
C PRO A 161 10.33 -7.57 18.25
N MET A 162 10.31 -7.29 19.55
CA MET A 162 10.55 -8.32 20.57
C MET A 162 9.25 -9.06 20.83
N GLY A 163 9.10 -10.25 20.25
CA GLY A 163 7.92 -11.09 20.39
C GLY A 163 6.99 -11.07 19.17
N GLY A 164 5.94 -11.87 19.25
CA GLY A 164 4.90 -12.00 18.27
C GLY A 164 3.73 -11.04 18.50
N LYS A 165 2.58 -11.39 17.90
CA LYS A 165 1.36 -10.60 17.95
C LYS A 165 0.89 -10.35 19.40
N GLU A 166 0.85 -11.38 20.21
CA GLU A 166 0.35 -11.33 21.59
C GLU A 166 1.20 -10.38 22.45
N GLU A 167 2.53 -10.48 22.34
CA GLU A 167 3.46 -9.63 23.09
C GLU A 167 3.37 -8.18 22.63
N ILE A 168 3.21 -7.95 21.33
CA ILE A 168 3.05 -6.59 20.76
C ILE A 168 1.75 -5.96 21.29
N PHE A 169 0.64 -6.69 21.27
CA PHE A 169 -0.64 -6.18 21.77
C PHE A 169 -0.62 -5.97 23.30
N ALA A 170 0.02 -6.86 24.06
CA ALA A 170 0.19 -6.68 25.49
C ALA A 170 1.02 -5.41 25.81
N ALA A 171 2.13 -5.21 25.11
CA ALA A 171 2.95 -4.00 25.26
C ALA A 171 2.19 -2.73 24.82
N ALA A 172 1.44 -2.79 23.72
CA ALA A 172 0.61 -1.67 23.28
C ALA A 172 -0.45 -1.32 24.33
N ARG A 173 -1.15 -2.33 24.89
CA ARG A 173 -2.14 -2.13 25.96
C ARG A 173 -1.52 -1.42 27.16
N GLU A 174 -0.36 -1.88 27.63
CA GLU A 174 0.36 -1.26 28.75
C GLU A 174 0.72 0.21 28.43
N MET A 175 1.25 0.49 27.24
CA MET A 175 1.58 1.87 26.82
C MET A 175 0.33 2.77 26.80
N TYR A 176 -0.82 2.30 26.32
CA TYR A 176 -2.06 3.07 26.31
C TYR A 176 -2.55 3.38 27.73
N HIS A 177 -2.42 2.43 28.66
CA HIS A 177 -2.75 2.66 30.09
C HIS A 177 -1.80 3.67 30.76
N GLN A 178 -0.52 3.68 30.38
CA GLN A 178 0.45 4.66 30.88
C GLN A 178 0.20 6.08 30.34
N MET A 179 -0.45 6.23 29.19
CA MET A 179 -0.75 7.53 28.59
C MET A 179 -1.86 8.27 29.34
N SER A 180 -3.02 7.63 29.52
CA SER A 180 -4.15 8.14 30.30
C SER A 180 -5.17 7.04 30.60
N GLU A 181 -6.08 7.31 31.54
CA GLU A 181 -7.20 6.41 31.84
C GLU A 181 -8.12 6.24 30.63
N GLU A 182 -8.37 7.29 29.86
CA GLU A 182 -9.22 7.27 28.67
C GLU A 182 -8.62 6.40 27.56
N SER A 183 -7.32 6.54 27.29
CA SER A 183 -6.63 5.74 26.28
C SER A 183 -6.54 4.27 26.68
N GLY A 184 -6.35 3.96 27.99
CA GLY A 184 -6.41 2.61 28.53
C GLY A 184 -7.79 1.97 28.33
N LYS A 185 -8.88 2.67 28.64
CA LYS A 185 -10.25 2.20 28.38
C LYS A 185 -10.54 1.99 26.90
N PHE A 186 -10.00 2.86 26.04
CA PHE A 186 -10.18 2.76 24.61
C PHE A 186 -9.52 1.50 24.04
N ILE A 187 -8.25 1.23 24.36
CA ILE A 187 -7.58 0.02 23.86
C ILE A 187 -8.21 -1.25 24.42
N ASP A 188 -8.62 -1.26 25.70
CA ASP A 188 -9.32 -2.39 26.30
C ASP A 188 -10.61 -2.71 25.54
N MET A 189 -11.44 -1.70 25.27
CA MET A 189 -12.65 -1.84 24.46
C MET A 189 -12.36 -2.43 23.07
N MET A 190 -11.31 -1.94 22.40
CA MET A 190 -10.92 -2.43 21.08
C MET A 190 -10.51 -3.91 21.11
N LEU A 191 -9.78 -4.32 22.14
CA LEU A 191 -9.32 -5.71 22.31
C LEU A 191 -10.47 -6.64 22.71
N GLU A 192 -11.32 -6.24 23.65
CA GLU A 192 -12.49 -7.00 24.11
C GLU A 192 -13.52 -7.23 22.99
N ASN A 193 -13.68 -6.25 22.10
CA ASN A 193 -14.59 -6.33 20.96
C ASN A 193 -13.96 -6.92 19.68
N GLU A 194 -12.77 -7.51 19.78
CA GLU A 194 -12.05 -8.11 18.62
C GLU A 194 -11.94 -7.15 17.42
N ALA A 195 -11.72 -5.85 17.68
CA ALA A 195 -11.72 -4.81 16.65
C ALA A 195 -10.45 -4.76 15.79
N PHE A 196 -9.57 -5.77 15.92
CA PHE A 196 -8.32 -5.89 15.14
C PHE A 196 -8.30 -7.15 14.28
N ALA A 197 -8.31 -7.00 12.95
CA ALA A 197 -8.13 -8.09 12.00
C ALA A 197 -6.74 -8.06 11.38
N VAL A 198 -5.70 -8.35 12.16
CA VAL A 198 -4.29 -8.20 11.73
C VAL A 198 -3.69 -9.45 11.09
N ASP A 199 -4.28 -10.63 11.31
CA ASP A 199 -3.72 -11.89 10.82
C ASP A 199 -3.84 -12.02 9.31
N PRO A 200 -2.78 -12.48 8.60
CA PRO A 200 -2.85 -12.78 7.18
C PRO A 200 -3.75 -14.01 6.95
N ARG A 201 -4.53 -13.99 5.87
CA ARG A 201 -5.31 -15.15 5.42
C ARG A 201 -5.50 -15.12 3.91
N LYS A 202 -5.83 -16.26 3.33
CA LYS A 202 -6.11 -16.37 1.89
C LYS A 202 -7.20 -15.38 1.47
N ASN A 203 -7.00 -14.73 0.35
CA ASN A 203 -7.90 -13.71 -0.23
C ASN A 203 -8.13 -12.47 0.65
N LYS A 204 -7.35 -12.27 1.71
CA LYS A 204 -7.38 -11.00 2.45
C LYS A 204 -6.62 -9.95 1.65
N TRP A 205 -7.23 -8.77 1.51
CA TRP A 205 -6.58 -7.64 0.86
C TRP A 205 -5.28 -7.25 1.60
N GLY A 206 -4.22 -7.04 0.83
CA GLY A 206 -2.88 -6.75 1.35
C GLY A 206 -2.67 -5.26 1.62
N GLY A 207 -3.29 -4.74 2.63
CA GLY A 207 -3.14 -3.36 3.07
C GLY A 207 -3.68 -3.21 4.48
N GLY A 208 -3.60 -2.01 5.04
CA GLY A 208 -4.19 -1.66 6.32
C GLY A 208 -5.15 -0.49 6.17
N TYR A 209 -6.24 -0.52 6.89
CA TYR A 209 -7.17 0.60 7.01
C TYR A 209 -7.80 0.61 8.40
N CYS A 210 -8.22 1.78 8.81
CA CYS A 210 -9.07 1.97 9.97
C CYS A 210 -10.40 2.55 9.51
N THR A 211 -11.49 1.99 9.98
CA THR A 211 -12.83 2.51 9.70
C THR A 211 -13.64 2.61 10.98
N GLU A 212 -14.56 3.57 11.03
CA GLU A 212 -15.51 3.69 12.13
C GLU A 212 -16.73 2.80 11.88
N ILE A 213 -17.24 2.15 12.92
CA ILE A 213 -18.52 1.46 12.94
C ILE A 213 -19.46 2.25 13.87
N PRO A 214 -20.24 3.22 13.34
CA PRO A 214 -20.98 4.17 14.15
C PRO A 214 -21.99 3.52 15.10
N GLN A 215 -22.59 2.39 14.70
CA GLN A 215 -23.56 1.65 15.51
C GLN A 215 -22.94 1.10 16.80
N TYR A 216 -21.66 0.74 16.76
CA TYR A 216 -20.91 0.23 17.90
C TYR A 216 -20.07 1.30 18.59
N LYS A 217 -20.03 2.52 18.05
CA LYS A 217 -19.20 3.64 18.54
C LYS A 217 -17.73 3.25 18.72
N GLN A 218 -17.21 2.45 17.81
CA GLN A 218 -15.82 1.98 17.85
C GLN A 218 -15.23 1.94 16.44
N PRO A 219 -13.90 2.11 16.31
CA PRO A 219 -13.18 1.81 15.09
C PRO A 219 -12.94 0.30 14.92
N PHE A 220 -12.60 -0.08 13.69
CA PHE A 220 -12.13 -1.41 13.31
C PHE A 220 -10.88 -1.27 12.43
N ILE A 221 -9.86 -2.10 12.65
CA ILE A 221 -8.56 -2.06 11.98
C ILE A 221 -8.26 -3.41 11.32
#